data_5ba4d0282168de931c7fe6eca4cc1732
#
_entry.id   5ba4d0282168de931c7fe6eca4cc1732
#
_cell.length_a   1.000
_cell.length_b   1.000
_cell.length_c   1.000
_cell.angle_alpha   90.00
_cell.angle_beta   90.00
_cell.angle_gamma   90.00
#
_symmetry.space_group_name_H-M   'P 1'
#
loop_
_entity.id
_entity.type
_entity.pdbx_description
1 polymer ?
#
loop_
_entity_poly.entity_id
_entity_poly.type
_entity_poly.pdbx_seq_one_letter_code
_entity_poly.pdbx_strand_id
1 'polypeptide(L)'
;MSASSVKPLNVQLPAITLILFALCVGIFCYLAQWMSYEEVDQSALIHLGANVASLTLSGESWRLFSSVFLHSSFSHLLMNMFALLVVGAVAERILGKWRLLIIWLFSGVFGGLISACYALRDSDQIVISVGASGAIMGIAGAALATQLASGAGTYHKNQRRVFSLLGMVALTLLYGARQAGIDNACHIGGLIAGGAMGWQRARLSGQNRLVTEGGIIVAGSLLLTGAIWLAQQQIDESVLQVRQSLREEFYPQEIEQERRQKKQQLAEERNALRETLSAPVSREQASGDLLAEIADIHDMAISRDGNTLYAAIED
;
A
#
# COMPACT_ATOMS: atom_id res chain seq x y z
N MET A 1 46.38 12.35 -42.76
CA MET A 1 45.50 11.35 -42.13
C MET A 1 45.10 11.90 -40.76
N SER A 2 43.92 12.47 -40.64
CA SER A 2 43.40 13.01 -39.38
C SER A 2 42.81 11.87 -38.55
N ALA A 3 43.40 11.60 -37.39
CA ALA A 3 42.84 10.63 -36.45
C ALA A 3 41.52 11.15 -35.92
N SER A 4 40.42 10.52 -36.31
CA SER A 4 39.08 10.78 -35.74
C SER A 4 39.11 10.38 -34.27
N SER A 5 39.12 11.37 -33.38
CA SER A 5 38.97 11.11 -31.94
C SER A 5 37.59 10.48 -31.67
N VAL A 6 37.59 9.20 -31.39
CA VAL A 6 36.39 8.49 -30.89
C VAL A 6 36.07 9.09 -29.54
N LYS A 7 34.98 9.92 -29.46
CA LYS A 7 34.48 10.40 -28.18
C LYS A 7 34.10 9.21 -27.31
N PRO A 8 34.56 9.12 -26.07
CA PRO A 8 34.16 8.04 -25.18
C PRO A 8 32.66 8.04 -25.02
N LEU A 9 32.04 6.88 -25.20
CA LEU A 9 30.64 6.66 -24.90
C LEU A 9 30.45 6.89 -23.39
N ASN A 10 29.85 8.03 -23.05
CA ASN A 10 29.50 8.34 -21.66
C ASN A 10 28.25 7.48 -21.27
N VAL A 11 28.49 6.22 -20.93
CA VAL A 11 27.48 5.28 -20.50
C VAL A 11 27.11 5.64 -19.05
N GLN A 12 26.10 6.48 -18.89
CA GLN A 12 25.54 6.71 -17.55
C GLN A 12 24.82 5.45 -17.08
N LEU A 13 25.36 4.83 -16.03
CA LEU A 13 24.72 3.70 -15.38
C LEU A 13 23.36 4.12 -14.78
N PRO A 14 22.30 3.31 -14.92
CA PRO A 14 21.00 3.60 -14.37
C PRO A 14 21.00 3.32 -12.84
N ALA A 15 21.50 4.28 -12.07
CA ALA A 15 21.85 4.10 -10.67
C ALA A 15 20.63 3.75 -9.78
N ILE A 16 19.50 4.43 -9.96
CA ILE A 16 18.29 4.15 -9.18
C ILE A 16 17.71 2.79 -9.55
N THR A 17 17.71 2.46 -10.84
CA THR A 17 17.30 1.13 -11.31
C THR A 17 18.12 0.02 -10.65
N LEU A 18 19.43 0.18 -10.56
CA LEU A 18 20.33 -0.80 -9.92
C LEU A 18 20.14 -0.85 -8.40
N ILE A 19 19.88 0.28 -7.75
CA ILE A 19 19.57 0.32 -6.31
C ILE A 19 18.25 -0.41 -6.02
N LEU A 20 17.21 -0.15 -6.79
CA LEU A 20 15.91 -0.83 -6.65
C LEU A 20 16.04 -2.34 -6.91
N PHE A 21 16.82 -2.71 -7.93
CA PHE A 21 17.16 -4.11 -8.20
C PHE A 21 17.83 -4.78 -7.00
N ALA A 22 18.89 -4.16 -6.48
CA ALA A 22 19.63 -4.71 -5.35
C ALA A 22 18.77 -4.80 -4.08
N LEU A 23 17.88 -3.83 -3.86
CA LEU A 23 16.95 -3.83 -2.74
C LEU A 23 15.95 -4.99 -2.83
N CYS A 24 15.30 -5.19 -3.99
CA CYS A 24 14.37 -6.30 -4.19
C CYS A 24 15.06 -7.66 -4.05
N VAL A 25 16.25 -7.83 -4.64
CA VAL A 25 17.04 -9.06 -4.50
C VAL A 25 17.46 -9.29 -3.05
N GLY A 26 17.94 -8.26 -2.36
CA GLY A 26 18.36 -8.36 -0.94
C GLY A 26 17.19 -8.76 -0.03
N ILE A 27 16.00 -8.17 -0.21
CA ILE A 27 14.80 -8.54 0.55
C ILE A 27 14.39 -9.98 0.21
N PHE A 28 14.45 -10.39 -1.05
CA PHE A 28 14.12 -11.76 -1.42
C PHE A 28 15.11 -12.77 -0.84
N CYS A 29 16.42 -12.47 -0.83
CA CYS A 29 17.42 -13.31 -0.16
C CYS A 29 17.15 -13.46 1.35
N TYR A 30 16.66 -12.38 2.00
CA TYR A 30 16.22 -12.48 3.39
C TYR A 30 14.98 -13.38 3.53
N LEU A 31 14.02 -13.29 2.60
CA LEU A 31 12.82 -14.13 2.56
C LEU A 31 13.12 -15.60 2.24
N ALA A 32 14.23 -15.88 1.56
CA ALA A 32 14.59 -17.24 1.14
C ALA A 32 14.69 -18.24 2.31
N GLN A 33 14.92 -17.79 3.54
CA GLN A 33 14.92 -18.63 4.75
C GLN A 33 13.52 -19.22 5.09
N TRP A 34 12.44 -18.66 4.55
CA TRP A 34 11.06 -19.16 4.71
C TRP A 34 10.51 -19.76 3.40
N MET A 35 11.39 -20.10 2.47
CA MET A 35 10.94 -20.74 1.22
C MET A 35 10.67 -22.22 1.44
N SER A 36 9.52 -22.67 0.90
CA SER A 36 9.19 -24.08 0.75
C SER A 36 9.11 -24.38 -0.74
N TYR A 37 9.96 -25.28 -1.24
CA TYR A 37 10.14 -25.53 -2.68
C TYR A 37 10.53 -24.26 -3.46
N GLU A 38 9.65 -23.76 -4.35
CA GLU A 38 9.91 -22.58 -5.17
C GLU A 38 9.22 -21.32 -4.66
N GLU A 39 8.35 -21.43 -3.65
CA GLU A 39 7.52 -20.34 -3.14
C GLU A 39 7.89 -19.94 -1.72
N VAL A 40 7.76 -18.66 -1.42
CA VAL A 40 7.85 -18.11 -0.07
C VAL A 40 6.55 -18.43 0.66
N ASP A 41 6.64 -18.85 1.92
CA ASP A 41 5.49 -19.08 2.77
C ASP A 41 4.57 -17.84 2.82
N GLN A 42 3.27 -18.05 2.63
CA GLN A 42 2.27 -17.00 2.65
C GLN A 42 2.25 -16.26 4.00
N SER A 43 2.43 -16.98 5.11
CA SER A 43 2.50 -16.37 6.43
C SER A 43 3.65 -15.37 6.53
N ALA A 44 4.84 -15.73 6.03
CA ALA A 44 5.99 -14.84 5.98
C ALA A 44 5.73 -13.60 5.13
N LEU A 45 5.07 -13.75 3.97
CA LEU A 45 4.69 -12.61 3.12
C LEU A 45 3.71 -11.68 3.83
N ILE A 46 2.70 -12.21 4.53
CA ILE A 46 1.72 -11.43 5.28
C ILE A 46 2.40 -10.69 6.44
N HIS A 47 3.26 -11.36 7.21
CA HIS A 47 4.03 -10.74 8.31
C HIS A 47 4.92 -9.60 7.83
N LEU A 48 5.53 -9.74 6.65
CA LEU A 48 6.43 -8.73 6.08
C LEU A 48 5.70 -7.65 5.27
N GLY A 49 4.38 -7.68 5.25
CA GLY A 49 3.57 -6.60 4.70
C GLY A 49 3.13 -6.80 3.26
N ALA A 50 2.81 -8.02 2.87
CA ALA A 50 2.07 -8.27 1.63
C ALA A 50 0.73 -7.50 1.64
N ASN A 51 0.32 -7.01 0.49
CA ASN A 51 -0.95 -6.32 0.32
C ASN A 51 -2.09 -7.33 0.29
N VAL A 52 -2.87 -7.37 1.36
CA VAL A 52 -4.11 -8.14 1.50
C VAL A 52 -5.23 -7.16 1.76
N ALA A 53 -6.25 -7.13 0.91
CA ALA A 53 -7.27 -6.08 0.89
C ALA A 53 -7.90 -5.83 2.27
N SER A 54 -8.32 -6.90 2.98
CA SER A 54 -8.94 -6.82 4.29
C SER A 54 -8.03 -6.29 5.41
N LEU A 55 -6.71 -6.50 5.33
CA LEU A 55 -5.74 -5.93 6.24
C LEU A 55 -5.37 -4.50 5.83
N THR A 56 -5.04 -4.32 4.56
CA THR A 56 -4.53 -3.06 4.00
C THR A 56 -5.52 -1.91 4.14
N LEU A 57 -6.79 -2.16 3.77
CA LEU A 57 -7.83 -1.12 3.75
C LEU A 57 -8.51 -0.94 5.10
N SER A 58 -8.34 -1.86 6.05
CA SER A 58 -8.89 -1.72 7.39
C SER A 58 -7.87 -1.24 8.45
N GLY A 59 -6.85 -0.49 8.03
CA GLY A 59 -5.93 0.22 8.91
C GLY A 59 -4.44 -0.03 8.67
N GLU A 60 -4.05 -1.07 7.90
CA GLU A 60 -2.65 -1.41 7.65
C GLU A 60 -2.18 -0.90 6.27
N SER A 61 -2.51 0.36 5.93
CA SER A 61 -2.20 0.95 4.62
C SER A 61 -0.71 0.99 4.25
N TRP A 62 0.20 0.82 5.23
CA TRP A 62 1.62 0.68 5.02
C TRP A 62 1.98 -0.53 4.12
N ARG A 63 1.11 -1.54 4.05
CA ARG A 63 1.23 -2.71 3.18
C ARG A 63 1.24 -2.36 1.69
N LEU A 64 0.62 -1.25 1.31
CA LEU A 64 0.70 -0.73 -0.06
C LEU A 64 2.13 -0.39 -0.47
N PHE A 65 2.96 0.01 0.48
CA PHE A 65 4.36 0.33 0.24
C PHE A 65 5.26 -0.91 0.33
N SER A 66 5.15 -1.70 1.40
CA SER A 66 6.02 -2.86 1.64
C SER A 66 5.87 -3.94 0.57
N SER A 67 4.64 -4.20 0.13
CA SER A 67 4.34 -5.21 -0.89
C SER A 67 5.06 -5.01 -2.22
N VAL A 68 5.42 -3.76 -2.57
CA VAL A 68 6.15 -3.43 -3.81
C VAL A 68 7.53 -4.11 -3.87
N PHE A 69 8.13 -4.39 -2.72
CA PHE A 69 9.46 -4.96 -2.62
C PHE A 69 9.49 -6.47 -2.36
N LEU A 70 8.33 -7.06 -2.02
CA LEU A 70 8.21 -8.48 -1.73
C LEU A 70 7.99 -9.29 -3.02
N HIS A 71 8.45 -10.53 -3.02
CA HIS A 71 8.24 -11.45 -4.15
C HIS A 71 7.92 -12.85 -3.62
N SER A 72 6.89 -13.48 -4.20
CA SER A 72 6.36 -14.77 -3.73
C SER A 72 7.19 -15.96 -4.18
N SER A 73 8.00 -15.83 -5.23
CA SER A 73 8.81 -16.93 -5.76
C SER A 73 10.05 -16.42 -6.48
N PHE A 74 11.03 -17.31 -6.70
CA PHE A 74 12.23 -16.97 -7.45
C PHE A 74 11.91 -16.59 -8.90
N SER A 75 10.99 -17.29 -9.56
CA SER A 75 10.55 -16.98 -10.91
C SER A 75 9.88 -15.60 -10.99
N HIS A 76 9.05 -15.25 -10.00
CA HIS A 76 8.42 -13.94 -9.88
C HIS A 76 9.47 -12.82 -9.72
N LEU A 77 10.44 -13.01 -8.83
CA LEU A 77 11.56 -12.08 -8.68
C LEU A 77 12.32 -11.92 -9.99
N LEU A 78 12.72 -13.02 -10.64
CA LEU A 78 13.52 -13.01 -11.86
C LEU A 78 12.82 -12.22 -12.98
N MET A 79 11.53 -12.47 -13.21
CA MET A 79 10.73 -11.74 -14.20
C MET A 79 10.65 -10.24 -13.90
N ASN A 80 10.42 -9.88 -12.64
CA ASN A 80 10.39 -8.47 -12.22
C ASN A 80 11.77 -7.79 -12.39
N MET A 81 12.84 -8.46 -11.98
CA MET A 81 14.19 -7.91 -12.08
C MET A 81 14.62 -7.74 -13.53
N PHE A 82 14.29 -8.70 -14.40
CA PHE A 82 14.53 -8.55 -15.84
C PHE A 82 13.75 -7.36 -16.42
N ALA A 83 12.45 -7.26 -16.12
CA ALA A 83 11.64 -6.13 -16.56
C ALA A 83 12.15 -4.79 -16.01
N LEU A 84 12.56 -4.75 -14.75
CA LEU A 84 13.14 -3.56 -14.12
C LEU A 84 14.43 -3.11 -14.82
N LEU A 85 15.32 -4.02 -15.13
CA LEU A 85 16.57 -3.67 -15.82
C LEU A 85 16.31 -3.11 -17.22
N VAL A 86 15.38 -3.73 -17.97
CA VAL A 86 15.06 -3.28 -19.34
C VAL A 86 14.30 -1.96 -19.34
N VAL A 87 13.19 -1.90 -18.60
CA VAL A 87 12.33 -0.72 -18.55
C VAL A 87 12.97 0.41 -17.75
N GLY A 88 13.53 0.09 -16.60
CA GLY A 88 14.13 1.06 -15.69
C GLY A 88 15.31 1.79 -16.32
N ALA A 89 16.21 1.08 -17.01
CA ALA A 89 17.33 1.70 -17.69
C ALA A 89 16.89 2.69 -18.79
N VAL A 90 15.81 2.39 -19.50
CA VAL A 90 15.22 3.30 -20.50
C VAL A 90 14.51 4.47 -19.81
N ALA A 91 13.67 4.17 -18.82
CA ALA A 91 12.90 5.17 -18.10
C ALA A 91 13.79 6.14 -17.33
N GLU A 92 14.87 5.68 -16.68
CA GLU A 92 15.79 6.54 -15.93
C GLU A 92 16.50 7.56 -16.83
N ARG A 93 16.82 7.20 -18.08
CA ARG A 93 17.36 8.12 -19.07
C ARG A 93 16.35 9.18 -19.55
N ILE A 94 15.07 8.81 -19.62
CA ILE A 94 13.99 9.70 -20.07
C ILE A 94 13.55 10.64 -18.94
N LEU A 95 13.35 10.09 -17.76
CA LEU A 95 12.75 10.77 -16.61
C LEU A 95 13.79 11.45 -15.72
N GLY A 96 14.99 10.86 -15.62
CA GLY A 96 16.02 11.20 -14.64
C GLY A 96 15.84 10.45 -13.32
N LYS A 97 16.92 10.35 -12.54
CA LYS A 97 17.04 9.51 -11.34
C LYS A 97 15.93 9.70 -10.32
N TRP A 98 15.77 10.92 -9.81
CA TRP A 98 14.84 11.21 -8.71
C TRP A 98 13.38 11.07 -9.12
N ARG A 99 13.05 11.42 -10.37
CA ARG A 99 11.69 11.26 -10.87
C ARG A 99 11.33 9.80 -11.06
N LEU A 100 12.26 9.00 -11.55
CA LEU A 100 12.06 7.56 -11.63
C LEU A 100 11.72 6.98 -10.25
N LEU A 101 12.47 7.35 -9.21
CA LEU A 101 12.21 6.89 -7.84
C LEU A 101 10.82 7.32 -7.34
N ILE A 102 10.47 8.60 -7.53
CA ILE A 102 9.17 9.13 -7.10
C ILE A 102 8.05 8.41 -7.83
N ILE A 103 8.14 8.28 -9.16
CA ILE A 103 7.12 7.59 -9.96
C ILE A 103 7.02 6.12 -9.58
N TRP A 104 8.15 5.45 -9.36
CA TRP A 104 8.19 4.08 -8.87
C TRP A 104 7.36 3.91 -7.60
N LEU A 105 7.64 4.73 -6.58
CA LEU A 105 6.96 4.64 -5.28
C LEU A 105 5.46 4.94 -5.42
N PHE A 106 5.10 6.07 -6.05
CA PHE A 106 3.70 6.45 -6.19
C PHE A 106 2.89 5.45 -7.01
N SER A 107 3.41 5.01 -8.15
CA SER A 107 2.69 4.08 -9.01
C SER A 107 2.62 2.68 -8.43
N GLY A 108 3.63 2.24 -7.67
CA GLY A 108 3.58 0.98 -6.94
C GLY A 108 2.48 0.99 -5.88
N VAL A 109 2.46 2.03 -5.04
CA VAL A 109 1.43 2.21 -3.99
C VAL A 109 0.03 2.36 -4.59
N PHE A 110 -0.13 3.17 -5.64
CA PHE A 110 -1.42 3.34 -6.30
C PHE A 110 -1.90 2.06 -7.00
N GLY A 111 -0.99 1.34 -7.65
CA GLY A 111 -1.29 0.03 -8.22
C GLY A 111 -1.78 -0.95 -7.15
N GLY A 112 -1.07 -1.02 -6.02
CA GLY A 112 -1.48 -1.83 -4.86
C GLY A 112 -2.85 -1.44 -4.31
N LEU A 113 -3.18 -0.14 -4.29
CA LEU A 113 -4.51 0.33 -3.88
C LEU A 113 -5.60 -0.14 -4.84
N ILE A 114 -5.38 -0.02 -6.15
CA ILE A 114 -6.35 -0.51 -7.16
C ILE A 114 -6.52 -2.03 -7.05
N SER A 115 -5.44 -2.77 -6.83
CA SER A 115 -5.47 -4.21 -6.55
C SER A 115 -6.34 -4.53 -5.33
N ALA A 116 -6.10 -3.87 -4.20
CA ALA A 116 -6.86 -4.08 -2.98
C ALA A 116 -8.36 -3.75 -3.17
N CYS A 117 -8.69 -2.64 -3.82
CA CYS A 117 -10.08 -2.29 -4.14
C CYS A 117 -10.73 -3.29 -5.10
N TYR A 118 -9.96 -3.87 -6.03
CA TYR A 118 -10.47 -4.89 -6.93
C TYR A 118 -10.74 -6.21 -6.20
N ALA A 119 -9.84 -6.62 -5.31
CA ALA A 119 -9.96 -7.83 -4.51
C ALA A 119 -11.16 -7.81 -3.55
N LEU A 120 -11.60 -6.64 -3.07
CA LEU A 120 -12.82 -6.53 -2.25
C LEU A 120 -14.12 -6.92 -2.98
N ARG A 121 -14.11 -7.02 -4.31
CA ARG A 121 -15.30 -7.42 -5.09
C ARG A 121 -15.61 -8.91 -4.98
N ASP A 122 -14.61 -9.70 -4.61
CA ASP A 122 -14.72 -11.14 -4.42
C ASP A 122 -14.16 -11.47 -3.02
N SER A 123 -15.01 -11.32 -2.02
CA SER A 123 -14.66 -11.53 -0.61
C SER A 123 -14.34 -12.99 -0.27
N ASP A 124 -14.72 -13.93 -1.14
CA ASP A 124 -14.53 -15.36 -0.90
C ASP A 124 -13.08 -15.80 -1.16
N GLN A 125 -12.26 -14.97 -1.80
CA GLN A 125 -10.87 -15.27 -2.08
C GLN A 125 -9.91 -14.28 -1.41
N ILE A 126 -8.98 -14.82 -0.63
CA ILE A 126 -7.88 -14.04 -0.07
C ILE A 126 -6.81 -13.88 -1.13
N VAL A 127 -6.69 -12.67 -1.69
CA VAL A 127 -5.65 -12.33 -2.67
C VAL A 127 -4.48 -11.70 -1.94
N ILE A 128 -3.30 -12.33 -2.04
CA ILE A 128 -2.02 -11.81 -1.53
C ILE A 128 -1.28 -11.19 -2.70
N SER A 129 -1.26 -9.86 -2.76
CA SER A 129 -0.58 -9.12 -3.84
C SER A 129 0.79 -8.63 -3.37
N VAL A 130 1.83 -9.01 -4.12
CA VAL A 130 3.24 -8.62 -3.89
C VAL A 130 3.94 -8.42 -5.23
N GLY A 131 5.00 -7.66 -5.23
CA GLY A 131 5.89 -7.52 -6.39
C GLY A 131 6.07 -6.09 -6.90
N ALA A 132 7.20 -5.88 -7.54
CA ALA A 132 7.60 -4.59 -8.12
C ALA A 132 6.84 -4.24 -9.41
N SER A 133 6.03 -5.16 -9.94
CA SER A 133 5.49 -5.07 -11.31
C SER A 133 4.56 -3.87 -11.52
N GLY A 134 3.73 -3.49 -10.54
CA GLY A 134 2.91 -2.28 -10.59
C GLY A 134 3.74 -1.01 -10.73
N ALA A 135 4.85 -0.92 -9.98
CA ALA A 135 5.80 0.18 -10.07
C ALA A 135 6.56 0.18 -11.41
N ILE A 136 6.95 -1.00 -11.93
CA ILE A 136 7.58 -1.14 -13.26
C ILE A 136 6.63 -0.67 -14.35
N MET A 137 5.35 -1.06 -14.30
CA MET A 137 4.32 -0.58 -15.21
C MET A 137 4.16 0.94 -15.11
N GLY A 138 4.27 1.51 -13.90
CA GLY A 138 4.23 2.94 -13.69
C GLY A 138 5.37 3.70 -14.35
N ILE A 139 6.61 3.27 -14.18
CA ILE A 139 7.75 3.94 -14.85
C ILE A 139 7.71 3.73 -16.36
N ALA A 140 7.17 2.61 -16.86
CA ALA A 140 6.92 2.40 -18.29
C ALA A 140 5.88 3.40 -18.82
N GLY A 141 4.74 3.53 -18.12
CA GLY A 141 3.67 4.49 -18.43
C GLY A 141 4.16 5.93 -18.45
N ALA A 142 4.96 6.32 -17.44
CA ALA A 142 5.53 7.65 -17.37
C ALA A 142 6.52 7.95 -18.51
N ALA A 143 7.38 7.00 -18.84
CA ALA A 143 8.31 7.14 -19.94
C ALA A 143 7.58 7.27 -21.28
N LEU A 144 6.54 6.43 -21.51
CA LEU A 144 5.69 6.49 -22.70
C LEU A 144 4.96 7.84 -22.81
N ALA A 145 4.29 8.25 -21.74
CA ALA A 145 3.52 9.51 -21.73
C ALA A 145 4.43 10.73 -21.96
N THR A 146 5.64 10.73 -21.36
CA THR A 146 6.62 11.77 -21.58
C THR A 146 7.06 11.85 -23.05
N GLN A 147 7.29 10.70 -23.69
CA GLN A 147 7.70 10.64 -25.10
C GLN A 147 6.59 11.07 -26.05
N LEU A 148 5.36 10.63 -25.80
CA LEU A 148 4.18 10.98 -26.62
C LEU A 148 3.86 12.48 -26.51
N ALA A 149 4.00 13.07 -25.32
CA ALA A 149 3.72 14.49 -25.11
C ALA A 149 4.84 15.43 -25.62
N SER A 150 6.03 14.91 -25.94
CA SER A 150 7.21 15.73 -26.36
C SER A 150 7.16 16.21 -27.81
N GLY A 151 6.07 15.96 -28.54
CA GLY A 151 5.89 16.39 -29.94
C GLY A 151 6.48 15.44 -30.99
N ALA A 152 6.00 15.58 -32.22
CA ALA A 152 6.29 14.63 -33.33
C ALA A 152 7.78 14.44 -33.65
N GLY A 153 8.58 15.49 -33.58
CA GLY A 153 10.02 15.40 -33.87
C GLY A 153 10.80 14.55 -32.87
N THR A 154 10.44 14.61 -31.57
CA THR A 154 11.05 13.79 -30.53
C THR A 154 10.54 12.36 -30.60
N TYR A 155 9.26 12.16 -30.92
CA TYR A 155 8.65 10.85 -31.12
C TYR A 155 9.38 10.06 -32.21
N HIS A 156 9.60 10.65 -33.40
CA HIS A 156 10.30 9.97 -34.49
C HIS A 156 11.73 9.54 -34.14
N LYS A 157 12.45 10.36 -33.41
CA LYS A 157 13.82 10.00 -32.94
C LYS A 157 13.84 8.84 -31.96
N ASN A 158 12.77 8.69 -31.16
CA ASN A 158 12.67 7.70 -30.08
C ASN A 158 11.68 6.55 -30.35
N GLN A 159 11.19 6.46 -31.58
CA GLN A 159 10.15 5.51 -31.98
C GLN A 159 10.43 4.06 -31.56
N ARG A 160 11.68 3.58 -31.72
CA ARG A 160 12.08 2.23 -31.28
C ARG A 160 11.87 2.04 -29.77
N ARG A 161 12.20 3.03 -28.94
CA ARG A 161 12.00 2.98 -27.48
C ARG A 161 10.52 2.95 -27.12
N VAL A 162 9.72 3.74 -27.80
CA VAL A 162 8.26 3.79 -27.60
C VAL A 162 7.65 2.41 -27.92
N PHE A 163 7.99 1.83 -29.06
CA PHE A 163 7.51 0.48 -29.43
C PHE A 163 8.00 -0.62 -28.47
N SER A 164 9.25 -0.54 -28.00
CA SER A 164 9.76 -1.49 -27.01
C SER A 164 8.99 -1.40 -25.70
N LEU A 165 8.72 -0.19 -25.19
CA LEU A 165 7.94 0.00 -23.96
C LEU A 165 6.48 -0.44 -24.15
N LEU A 166 5.84 -0.10 -25.28
CA LEU A 166 4.47 -0.56 -25.61
C LEU A 166 4.40 -2.08 -25.69
N GLY A 167 5.38 -2.70 -26.35
CA GLY A 167 5.45 -4.16 -26.44
C GLY A 167 5.58 -4.82 -25.06
N MET A 168 6.41 -4.27 -24.18
CA MET A 168 6.56 -4.77 -22.82
C MET A 168 5.26 -4.64 -22.02
N VAL A 169 4.61 -3.47 -22.07
CA VAL A 169 3.31 -3.25 -21.41
C VAL A 169 2.25 -4.22 -21.92
N ALA A 170 2.13 -4.36 -23.26
CA ALA A 170 1.17 -5.25 -23.86
C ALA A 170 1.44 -6.72 -23.49
N LEU A 171 2.71 -7.16 -23.55
CA LEU A 171 3.10 -8.52 -23.18
C LEU A 171 2.77 -8.81 -21.70
N THR A 172 3.09 -7.88 -20.80
CA THR A 172 2.80 -8.03 -19.35
C THR A 172 1.30 -8.18 -19.10
N LEU A 173 0.47 -7.32 -19.69
CA LEU A 173 -0.99 -7.37 -19.51
C LEU A 173 -1.62 -8.61 -20.15
N LEU A 174 -1.17 -9.00 -21.36
CA LEU A 174 -1.65 -10.21 -22.05
C LEU A 174 -1.25 -11.49 -21.31
N TYR A 175 -0.03 -11.53 -20.78
CA TYR A 175 0.43 -12.65 -19.98
C TYR A 175 -0.39 -12.75 -18.68
N GLY A 176 -0.58 -11.62 -17.97
CA GLY A 176 -1.39 -11.58 -16.78
C GLY A 176 -2.88 -11.89 -17.00
N ALA A 177 -3.42 -11.64 -18.20
CA ALA A 177 -4.78 -12.02 -18.53
C ALA A 177 -4.98 -13.53 -18.73
N ARG A 178 -3.88 -14.27 -18.94
CA ARG A 178 -3.91 -15.71 -19.18
C ARG A 178 -3.39 -16.55 -18.02
N GLN A 179 -2.57 -15.96 -17.18
CA GLN A 179 -1.91 -16.63 -16.06
C GLN A 179 -2.59 -16.27 -14.75
N ALA A 180 -3.16 -17.26 -14.06
CA ALA A 180 -3.70 -17.10 -12.73
C ALA A 180 -2.58 -16.64 -11.75
N GLY A 181 -2.94 -15.82 -10.77
CA GLY A 181 -2.00 -15.29 -9.77
C GLY A 181 -1.22 -14.04 -10.22
N ILE A 182 -1.46 -13.53 -11.44
CA ILE A 182 -0.89 -12.25 -11.88
C ILE A 182 -1.89 -11.13 -11.65
N ASP A 183 -1.47 -10.12 -10.90
CA ASP A 183 -2.29 -8.99 -10.49
C ASP A 183 -2.36 -7.89 -11.56
N ASN A 184 -3.22 -8.09 -12.55
CA ASN A 184 -3.44 -7.11 -13.62
C ASN A 184 -4.10 -5.81 -13.11
N ALA A 185 -4.83 -5.84 -11.99
CA ALA A 185 -5.39 -4.62 -11.41
C ALA A 185 -4.28 -3.70 -10.91
N CYS A 186 -3.26 -4.27 -10.22
CA CYS A 186 -2.05 -3.56 -9.84
C CYS A 186 -1.28 -3.01 -11.05
N HIS A 187 -1.12 -3.81 -12.10
CA HIS A 187 -0.43 -3.41 -13.33
C HIS A 187 -1.09 -2.21 -14.01
N ILE A 188 -2.41 -2.26 -14.18
CA ILE A 188 -3.20 -1.18 -14.82
C ILE A 188 -3.18 0.07 -13.94
N GLY A 189 -3.37 -0.08 -12.63
CA GLY A 189 -3.30 1.02 -11.68
C GLY A 189 -1.96 1.74 -11.72
N GLY A 190 -0.87 0.99 -11.68
CA GLY A 190 0.49 1.52 -11.78
C GLY A 190 0.74 2.24 -13.11
N LEU A 191 0.35 1.63 -14.23
CA LEU A 191 0.48 2.20 -15.58
C LEU A 191 -0.24 3.55 -15.69
N ILE A 192 -1.47 3.64 -15.20
CA ILE A 192 -2.29 4.88 -15.22
C ILE A 192 -1.64 5.96 -14.36
N ALA A 193 -1.27 5.64 -13.12
CA ALA A 193 -0.66 6.60 -12.20
C ALA A 193 0.65 7.17 -12.76
N GLY A 194 1.56 6.29 -13.19
CA GLY A 194 2.81 6.71 -13.80
C GLY A 194 2.61 7.47 -15.10
N GLY A 195 1.70 7.03 -15.96
CA GLY A 195 1.34 7.71 -17.20
C GLY A 195 0.85 9.14 -16.97
N ALA A 196 -0.03 9.34 -15.99
CA ALA A 196 -0.51 10.66 -15.59
C ALA A 196 0.64 11.58 -15.14
N MET A 197 1.54 11.07 -14.28
CA MET A 197 2.70 11.83 -13.80
C MET A 197 3.67 12.19 -14.93
N GLY A 198 3.93 11.27 -15.85
CA GLY A 198 4.76 11.52 -17.03
C GLY A 198 4.18 12.52 -18.00
N TRP A 199 2.87 12.46 -18.23
CA TRP A 199 2.13 13.40 -19.08
C TRP A 199 2.13 14.82 -18.49
N GLN A 200 1.78 14.96 -17.21
CA GLN A 200 1.78 16.24 -16.50
C GLN A 200 3.15 16.90 -16.57
N ARG A 201 4.21 16.15 -16.31
CA ARG A 201 5.57 16.66 -16.40
C ARG A 201 5.92 17.20 -17.79
N ALA A 202 5.55 16.49 -18.85
CA ALA A 202 5.84 16.93 -20.21
C ALA A 202 5.13 18.24 -20.57
N ARG A 203 3.91 18.42 -20.05
CA ARG A 203 3.11 19.65 -20.26
C ARG A 203 3.65 20.86 -19.49
N LEU A 204 4.23 20.63 -18.31
CA LEU A 204 4.77 21.66 -17.43
C LEU A 204 6.27 21.92 -17.67
N SER A 205 6.86 21.30 -18.69
CA SER A 205 8.27 21.53 -19.06
C SER A 205 8.47 22.97 -19.51
N GLY A 206 9.33 23.72 -18.81
CA GLY A 206 9.56 25.15 -19.05
C GLY A 206 9.19 26.08 -17.88
N GLN A 207 8.44 25.59 -16.90
CA GLN A 207 8.17 26.30 -15.65
C GLN A 207 9.28 26.06 -14.60
N ASN A 208 9.25 26.83 -13.51
CA ASN A 208 10.19 26.63 -12.41
C ASN A 208 10.13 25.17 -11.90
N ARG A 209 11.24 24.45 -12.14
CA ARG A 209 11.31 23.01 -11.93
C ARG A 209 10.97 22.57 -10.50
N LEU A 210 11.45 23.31 -9.49
CA LEU A 210 11.20 22.97 -8.08
C LEU A 210 9.71 23.11 -7.72
N VAL A 211 9.06 24.19 -8.20
CA VAL A 211 7.64 24.44 -7.95
C VAL A 211 6.78 23.38 -8.65
N THR A 212 7.12 23.03 -9.89
CA THR A 212 6.36 22.05 -10.67
C THR A 212 6.49 20.64 -10.08
N GLU A 213 7.70 20.20 -9.74
CA GLU A 213 7.94 18.86 -9.18
C GLU A 213 7.37 18.75 -7.76
N GLY A 214 7.55 19.76 -6.93
CA GLY A 214 6.94 19.83 -5.61
C GLY A 214 5.41 19.80 -5.67
N GLY A 215 4.81 20.56 -6.58
CA GLY A 215 3.36 20.56 -6.79
C GLY A 215 2.81 19.20 -7.23
N ILE A 216 3.52 18.48 -8.12
CA ILE A 216 3.13 17.12 -8.56
C ILE A 216 3.16 16.15 -7.38
N ILE A 217 4.21 16.20 -6.55
CA ILE A 217 4.32 15.33 -5.38
C ILE A 217 3.20 15.61 -4.38
N VAL A 218 2.97 16.87 -4.04
CA VAL A 218 1.91 17.28 -3.10
C VAL A 218 0.53 16.87 -3.61
N ALA A 219 0.20 17.20 -4.86
CA ALA A 219 -1.08 16.84 -5.46
C ALA A 219 -1.26 15.32 -5.53
N GLY A 220 -0.22 14.58 -5.93
CA GLY A 220 -0.22 13.12 -5.96
C GLY A 220 -0.42 12.51 -4.58
N SER A 221 0.25 13.04 -3.55
CA SER A 221 0.09 12.58 -2.17
C SER A 221 -1.32 12.83 -1.64
N LEU A 222 -1.90 14.02 -1.89
CA LEU A 222 -3.28 14.33 -1.49
C LEU A 222 -4.29 13.44 -2.18
N LEU A 223 -4.14 13.22 -3.49
CA LEU A 223 -5.00 12.32 -4.26
C LEU A 223 -4.91 10.88 -3.75
N LEU A 224 -3.69 10.39 -3.49
CA LEU A 224 -3.48 9.04 -2.97
C LEU A 224 -4.07 8.88 -1.56
N THR A 225 -3.84 9.84 -0.66
CA THR A 225 -4.41 9.82 0.69
C THR A 225 -5.93 9.86 0.66
N GLY A 226 -6.51 10.72 -0.19
CA GLY A 226 -7.96 10.79 -0.40
C GLY A 226 -8.52 9.49 -0.99
N ALA A 227 -7.82 8.86 -1.94
CA ALA A 227 -8.23 7.57 -2.50
C ALA A 227 -8.18 6.43 -1.47
N ILE A 228 -7.14 6.39 -0.63
CA ILE A 228 -7.06 5.43 0.48
C ILE A 228 -8.22 5.66 1.46
N TRP A 229 -8.46 6.90 1.86
CA TRP A 229 -9.56 7.23 2.75
C TRP A 229 -10.92 6.83 2.17
N LEU A 230 -11.18 7.12 0.89
CA LEU A 230 -12.42 6.69 0.21
C LEU A 230 -12.55 5.16 0.15
N ALA A 231 -11.46 4.45 -0.11
CA ALA A 231 -11.45 2.99 -0.13
C ALA A 231 -11.77 2.40 1.26
N GLN A 232 -11.26 3.02 2.32
CA GLN A 232 -11.56 2.64 3.70
C GLN A 232 -13.03 2.82 4.09
N GLN A 233 -13.75 3.79 3.47
CA GLN A 233 -15.18 3.97 3.68
C GLN A 233 -16.04 2.84 3.04
N GLN A 234 -15.45 2.01 2.18
CA GLN A 234 -16.14 0.86 1.58
C GLN A 234 -16.00 -0.43 2.41
N ILE A 235 -15.31 -0.37 3.56
CA ILE A 235 -15.12 -1.51 4.44
C ILE A 235 -16.43 -1.78 5.19
N ASP A 236 -16.97 -2.95 4.97
CA ASP A 236 -18.14 -3.47 5.66
C ASP A 236 -17.77 -4.51 6.74
N GLU A 237 -18.79 -5.02 7.40
CA GLU A 237 -18.63 -5.99 8.49
C GLU A 237 -18.04 -7.33 8.01
N SER A 238 -18.32 -7.73 6.77
CA SER A 238 -17.79 -8.98 6.20
C SER A 238 -16.28 -8.90 6.03
N VAL A 239 -15.77 -7.76 5.53
CA VAL A 239 -14.33 -7.51 5.40
C VAL A 239 -13.63 -7.48 6.76
N LEU A 240 -14.28 -6.91 7.78
CA LEU A 240 -13.75 -6.89 9.15
C LEU A 240 -13.67 -8.29 9.75
N GLN A 241 -14.65 -9.16 9.49
CA GLN A 241 -14.62 -10.57 9.91
C GLN A 241 -13.45 -11.31 9.24
N VAL A 242 -13.26 -11.16 7.93
CA VAL A 242 -12.10 -11.74 7.22
C VAL A 242 -10.79 -11.22 7.80
N ARG A 243 -10.70 -9.91 8.08
CA ARG A 243 -9.53 -9.33 8.76
C ARG A 243 -9.27 -9.99 10.11
N GLN A 244 -10.31 -10.18 10.92
CA GLN A 244 -10.17 -10.79 12.23
C GLN A 244 -9.69 -12.23 12.12
N SER A 245 -10.27 -13.03 11.22
CA SER A 245 -9.83 -14.40 10.98
C SER A 245 -8.37 -14.47 10.55
N LEU A 246 -7.94 -13.61 9.63
CA LEU A 246 -6.54 -13.53 9.21
C LEU A 246 -5.61 -13.12 10.35
N ARG A 247 -6.02 -12.19 11.21
CA ARG A 247 -5.21 -11.78 12.35
C ARG A 247 -5.11 -12.90 13.40
N GLU A 248 -6.18 -13.64 13.64
CA GLU A 248 -6.16 -14.79 14.55
C GLU A 248 -5.28 -15.92 14.01
N GLU A 249 -5.27 -16.15 12.69
CA GLU A 249 -4.46 -17.18 12.04
C GLU A 249 -2.97 -16.80 12.00
N PHE A 250 -2.65 -15.60 11.55
CA PHE A 250 -1.27 -15.19 11.28
C PHE A 250 -0.61 -14.41 12.43
N TYR A 251 -1.39 -13.83 13.37
CA TYR A 251 -0.88 -13.02 14.49
C TYR A 251 -1.46 -13.44 15.86
N PRO A 252 -1.45 -14.75 16.20
CA PRO A 252 -2.14 -15.23 17.41
C PRO A 252 -1.56 -14.64 18.71
N GLN A 253 -0.25 -14.39 18.75
CA GLN A 253 0.40 -13.81 19.94
C GLN A 253 0.01 -12.35 20.16
N GLU A 254 -0.10 -11.57 19.10
CA GLU A 254 -0.53 -10.17 19.17
C GLU A 254 -1.99 -10.07 19.62
N ILE A 255 -2.87 -10.88 19.05
CA ILE A 255 -4.28 -10.95 19.44
C ILE A 255 -4.43 -11.32 20.91
N GLU A 256 -3.66 -12.30 21.40
CA GLU A 256 -3.71 -12.68 22.81
C GLU A 256 -3.19 -11.57 23.73
N GLN A 257 -2.18 -10.82 23.32
CA GLN A 257 -1.70 -9.64 24.06
C GLN A 257 -2.76 -8.52 24.08
N GLU A 258 -3.39 -8.21 22.94
CA GLU A 258 -4.47 -7.23 22.86
C GLU A 258 -5.66 -7.63 23.77
N ARG A 259 -6.05 -8.92 23.76
CA ARG A 259 -7.10 -9.44 24.65
C ARG A 259 -6.75 -9.30 26.13
N ARG A 260 -5.50 -9.56 26.51
CA ARG A 260 -5.03 -9.37 27.89
C ARG A 260 -5.04 -7.91 28.31
N GLN A 261 -4.54 -7.01 27.46
CA GLN A 261 -4.54 -5.57 27.71
C GLN A 261 -5.96 -5.03 27.86
N LYS A 262 -6.88 -5.41 26.98
CA LYS A 262 -8.28 -5.01 27.06
C LYS A 262 -8.94 -5.51 28.33
N LYS A 263 -8.69 -6.76 28.75
CA LYS A 263 -9.20 -7.28 30.03
C LYS A 263 -8.66 -6.51 31.23
N GLN A 264 -7.39 -6.13 31.22
CA GLN A 264 -6.78 -5.30 32.28
C GLN A 264 -7.42 -3.93 32.34
N GLN A 265 -7.55 -3.26 31.19
CA GLN A 265 -8.18 -1.95 31.11
C GLN A 265 -9.64 -1.98 31.62
N LEU A 266 -10.44 -2.96 31.20
CA LEU A 266 -11.81 -3.13 31.68
C LEU A 266 -11.87 -3.41 33.21
N ALA A 267 -10.90 -4.16 33.75
CA ALA A 267 -10.82 -4.42 35.18
C ALA A 267 -10.47 -3.14 35.97
N GLU A 268 -9.59 -2.30 35.44
CA GLU A 268 -9.22 -1.00 36.02
C GLU A 268 -10.42 -0.04 35.98
N GLU A 269 -11.09 0.09 34.85
CA GLU A 269 -12.32 0.90 34.70
C GLU A 269 -13.41 0.45 35.66
N ARG A 270 -13.64 -0.88 35.78
CA ARG A 270 -14.60 -1.44 36.73
C ARG A 270 -14.23 -1.13 38.19
N ASN A 271 -12.94 -1.21 38.54
CA ASN A 271 -12.49 -0.87 39.90
C ASN A 271 -12.65 0.61 40.21
N ALA A 272 -12.28 1.49 39.25
CA ALA A 272 -12.46 2.94 39.39
C ALA A 272 -13.96 3.30 39.55
N LEU A 273 -14.84 2.66 38.76
CA LEU A 273 -16.29 2.85 38.88
C LEU A 273 -16.81 2.37 40.25
N ARG A 274 -16.33 1.23 40.77
CA ARG A 274 -16.67 0.72 42.11
C ARG A 274 -16.24 1.70 43.21
N GLU A 275 -15.04 2.26 43.14
CA GLU A 275 -14.54 3.27 44.08
C GLU A 275 -15.40 4.53 44.04
N THR A 276 -15.75 5.00 42.85
CA THR A 276 -16.66 6.16 42.69
C THR A 276 -18.05 5.90 43.28
N LEU A 277 -18.62 4.72 43.03
CA LEU A 277 -19.94 4.34 43.55
C LEU A 277 -19.94 4.04 45.05
N SER A 278 -18.78 3.65 45.63
CA SER A 278 -18.65 3.38 47.07
C SER A 278 -18.31 4.62 47.91
N ALA A 279 -17.94 5.74 47.27
CA ALA A 279 -17.68 6.99 47.95
C ALA A 279 -18.97 7.52 48.59
N PRO A 280 -18.94 7.95 49.87
CA PRO A 280 -20.12 8.48 50.53
C PRO A 280 -20.60 9.77 49.86
N VAL A 281 -21.70 9.73 49.14
CA VAL A 281 -22.30 10.87 48.46
C VAL A 281 -22.91 11.80 49.51
N SER A 282 -22.40 12.99 49.72
CA SER A 282 -23.06 14.04 50.49
C SER A 282 -24.36 14.46 49.77
N ARG A 283 -25.45 14.56 50.49
CA ARG A 283 -26.80 14.88 49.94
C ARG A 283 -26.87 16.16 49.09
N GLU A 284 -25.84 17.00 49.11
CA GLU A 284 -25.78 18.27 48.37
C GLU A 284 -25.26 18.15 46.95
N GLN A 285 -24.55 17.05 46.60
CA GLN A 285 -23.97 16.83 45.26
C GLN A 285 -24.82 15.94 44.33
N ALA A 286 -26.01 15.46 44.79
CA ALA A 286 -26.87 14.58 43.99
C ALA A 286 -27.71 15.32 42.94
N SER A 287 -27.37 16.53 42.55
CA SER A 287 -28.12 17.30 41.54
C SER A 287 -27.44 17.20 40.14
N GLY A 288 -28.12 16.46 39.27
CA GLY A 288 -28.07 16.69 37.82
C GLY A 288 -26.93 16.00 37.05
N ASP A 289 -25.66 16.12 37.42
CA ASP A 289 -24.53 15.66 36.59
C ASP A 289 -24.27 14.14 36.71
N LEU A 290 -24.56 13.55 37.89
CA LEU A 290 -24.33 12.12 38.09
C LEU A 290 -25.35 11.26 37.29
N LEU A 291 -26.54 11.77 37.01
CA LEU A 291 -27.56 11.07 36.23
C LEU A 291 -27.26 11.08 34.73
N ALA A 292 -26.47 12.01 34.24
CA ALA A 292 -26.07 12.08 32.83
C ALA A 292 -24.93 11.08 32.52
N GLU A 293 -23.99 10.85 33.45
CA GLU A 293 -22.95 9.84 33.31
C GLU A 293 -23.43 8.38 33.44
N ILE A 294 -24.58 8.19 34.13
CA ILE A 294 -25.21 6.87 34.35
C ILE A 294 -26.12 6.46 33.16
N ALA A 295 -26.37 7.32 32.19
CA ALA A 295 -27.24 7.06 31.05
C ALA A 295 -26.81 5.89 30.13
N ASP A 296 -25.60 5.40 30.25
CA ASP A 296 -25.08 4.22 29.51
C ASP A 296 -25.21 2.89 30.28
N ILE A 297 -25.83 2.87 31.43
CA ILE A 297 -26.08 1.63 32.21
C ILE A 297 -27.45 1.07 31.88
N HIS A 298 -27.48 -0.07 31.18
CA HIS A 298 -28.71 -0.65 30.63
C HIS A 298 -29.72 -1.17 31.65
N ASP A 299 -29.33 -1.50 32.88
CA ASP A 299 -30.25 -1.94 33.93
C ASP A 299 -29.91 -1.35 35.30
N MET A 300 -30.80 -0.53 35.85
CA MET A 300 -30.72 -0.01 37.18
C MET A 300 -31.92 -0.50 38.02
N ALA A 301 -31.64 -1.06 39.17
CA ALA A 301 -32.65 -1.41 40.17
C ALA A 301 -32.44 -0.64 41.46
N ILE A 302 -33.49 -0.03 41.96
CA ILE A 302 -33.52 0.64 43.26
C ILE A 302 -33.96 -0.36 44.35
N SER A 303 -33.25 -0.38 45.48
CA SER A 303 -33.65 -1.19 46.63
C SER A 303 -35.06 -0.84 47.13
N ARG A 304 -35.73 -1.79 47.78
CA ARG A 304 -37.10 -1.65 48.25
C ARG A 304 -37.33 -0.52 49.28
N ASP A 305 -36.26 -0.10 49.95
CA ASP A 305 -36.21 1.05 50.88
C ASP A 305 -35.91 2.38 50.23
N GLY A 306 -35.60 2.38 48.90
CA GLY A 306 -35.30 3.57 48.12
C GLY A 306 -33.92 4.18 48.36
N ASN A 307 -33.05 3.50 49.13
CA ASN A 307 -31.77 4.07 49.56
C ASN A 307 -30.55 3.53 48.85
N THR A 308 -30.68 2.48 48.05
CA THR A 308 -29.54 1.86 47.35
C THR A 308 -29.89 1.65 45.87
N LEU A 309 -29.01 2.11 45.01
CA LEU A 309 -29.04 1.93 43.57
C LEU A 309 -28.14 0.77 43.18
N TYR A 310 -28.66 -0.23 42.47
CA TYR A 310 -27.91 -1.33 41.92
C TYR A 310 -27.75 -1.14 40.40
N ALA A 311 -26.54 -1.24 39.90
CA ALA A 311 -26.29 -1.29 38.47
C ALA A 311 -25.87 -2.72 38.09
N ALA A 312 -26.54 -3.31 37.11
CA ALA A 312 -26.11 -4.57 36.52
C ALA A 312 -25.10 -4.27 35.40
N ILE A 313 -23.90 -4.79 35.54
CA ILE A 313 -22.88 -4.77 34.50
C ILE A 313 -22.88 -6.19 33.94
N GLU A 314 -23.28 -6.36 32.68
CA GLU A 314 -23.16 -7.64 31.99
C GLU A 314 -21.66 -7.96 31.78
N ASP A 315 -21.31 -9.24 32.08
CA ASP A 315 -19.95 -9.79 31.92
C ASP A 315 -19.61 -10.08 30.43
#